data_382c1ba3c38271d2d6049b1844d61d50
#
_entry.id   382c1ba3c38271d2d6049b1844d61d50
#
_cell.length_a   1.000
_cell.length_b   1.000
_cell.length_c   1.000
_cell.angle_alpha   90.00
_cell.angle_beta   90.00
_cell.angle_gamma   90.00
#
_symmetry.space_group_name_H-M   'P 1'
#
loop_
_entity.id
_entity.type
_entity.pdbx_description
1 polymer ?
#
loop_
_entity_poly.entity_id
_entity_poly.type
_entity_poly.pdbx_seq_one_letter_code
_entity_poly.pdbx_strand_id
1 'polypeptide(L)'
;MGDANAVEVSDLVVRYGAVAAVRGVSLVVPRGKVLALLGNNGAGKTSLLQVCEGFRKADGGGARVLGLDPIADHDALMPRLGIMLQSGGVYPWATAAEILRLFAGFAQHPLELGPLMDRLGLRKVARTTFRRLSGGEQQRLALAVALVGRPELVFLDEPTAGMDTEARHTTWRLVEELRSDGVTVLLTTHLLDEAERLADQVVIMDSGVVAATGTPAELTAAAGIDLLSVRAEPGLAIKTLAARLTDATVAEESPGEYAIAGALDTTAVAAVLGWFAAEGAQVTAVNSRRRTLEDVYLSLTSRKAGVVR
;
A
#
# COMPACT_ATOMS: atom_id res chain seq x y z
N MET A 1 5.69 29.12 9.87
CA MET A 1 6.01 27.68 10.07
C MET A 1 5.00 26.96 9.20
N GLY A 2 5.44 26.38 8.06
CA GLY A 2 4.54 25.62 7.18
C GLY A 2 4.07 24.38 7.92
N ASP A 3 2.80 23.98 7.69
CA ASP A 3 2.25 22.74 8.24
C ASP A 3 3.18 21.56 7.91
N ALA A 4 3.61 20.84 8.94
CA ALA A 4 4.51 19.69 8.80
C ALA A 4 3.85 18.54 8.03
N ASN A 5 2.51 18.55 7.94
CA ASN A 5 1.69 17.51 7.36
C ASN A 5 1.08 17.94 6.02
N ALA A 6 1.03 17.02 5.06
CA ALA A 6 0.35 17.22 3.79
C ALA A 6 -1.12 16.77 3.86
N VAL A 7 -1.41 15.72 4.63
CA VAL A 7 -2.78 15.25 4.87
C VAL A 7 -2.97 14.99 6.36
N GLU A 8 -4.06 15.45 6.91
CA GLU A 8 -4.51 15.16 8.27
C GLU A 8 -5.96 14.71 8.21
N VAL A 9 -6.23 13.53 8.74
CA VAL A 9 -7.57 12.97 8.84
C VAL A 9 -7.86 12.71 10.30
N SER A 10 -9.01 13.21 10.79
CA SER A 10 -9.41 13.12 12.20
C SER A 10 -10.81 12.54 12.31
N ASP A 11 -10.92 11.36 12.96
CA ASP A 11 -12.16 10.64 13.28
C ASP A 11 -13.12 10.52 12.10
N LEU A 12 -12.57 10.32 10.90
CA LEU A 12 -13.30 10.34 9.64
C LEU A 12 -14.35 9.22 9.58
N VAL A 13 -15.58 9.61 9.29
CA VAL A 13 -16.69 8.70 9.04
C VAL A 13 -17.24 8.94 7.64
N VAL A 14 -17.41 7.84 6.86
CA VAL A 14 -18.03 7.85 5.53
C VAL A 14 -19.08 6.75 5.46
N ARG A 15 -20.31 7.11 5.06
CA ARG A 15 -21.46 6.21 4.98
C ARG A 15 -22.04 6.16 3.58
N TYR A 16 -22.47 4.97 3.15
CA TYR A 16 -23.28 4.73 1.96
C TYR A 16 -24.60 4.07 2.41
N GLY A 17 -25.62 4.89 2.60
CA GLY A 17 -26.88 4.44 3.23
C GLY A 17 -26.64 3.88 4.63
N ALA A 18 -27.00 2.62 4.87
CA ALA A 18 -26.79 1.96 6.16
C ALA A 18 -25.34 1.48 6.40
N VAL A 19 -24.49 1.42 5.35
CA VAL A 19 -23.14 0.88 5.44
C VAL A 19 -22.15 1.99 5.77
N ALA A 20 -21.43 1.86 6.87
CA ALA A 20 -20.30 2.74 7.19
C ALA A 20 -19.02 2.17 6.56
N ALA A 21 -18.58 2.77 5.46
CA ALA A 21 -17.35 2.38 4.74
C ALA A 21 -16.07 2.83 5.47
N VAL A 22 -16.13 3.95 6.19
CA VAL A 22 -15.05 4.44 7.07
C VAL A 22 -15.66 4.75 8.43
N ARG A 23 -15.01 4.29 9.49
CA ARG A 23 -15.58 4.25 10.85
C ARG A 23 -14.62 4.86 11.88
N GLY A 24 -14.44 6.19 11.85
CA GLY A 24 -13.58 6.92 12.80
C GLY A 24 -12.09 6.71 12.53
N VAL A 25 -11.68 6.88 11.27
CA VAL A 25 -10.27 6.76 10.90
C VAL A 25 -9.55 8.08 11.14
N SER A 26 -8.39 8.00 11.81
CA SER A 26 -7.46 9.10 11.96
C SER A 26 -6.08 8.69 11.42
N LEU A 27 -5.48 9.55 10.59
CA LEU A 27 -4.12 9.36 10.06
C LEU A 27 -3.49 10.71 9.67
N VAL A 28 -2.17 10.69 9.53
CA VAL A 28 -1.37 11.85 9.13
C VAL A 28 -0.38 11.43 8.05
N VAL A 29 -0.22 12.27 7.02
CA VAL A 29 0.81 12.09 5.98
C VAL A 29 1.77 13.29 6.07
N PRO A 30 3.02 13.10 6.52
CA PRO A 30 4.02 14.16 6.54
C PRO A 30 4.36 14.61 5.12
N ARG A 31 4.76 15.89 4.94
CA ARG A 31 5.18 16.40 3.63
C ARG A 31 6.41 15.67 3.10
N GLY A 32 6.45 15.43 1.80
CA GLY A 32 7.54 14.75 1.11
C GLY A 32 7.67 13.26 1.45
N LYS A 33 6.63 12.65 2.05
CA LYS A 33 6.61 11.24 2.41
C LYS A 33 5.61 10.46 1.56
N VAL A 34 5.84 9.16 1.45
CA VAL A 34 4.93 8.20 0.83
C VAL A 34 4.19 7.45 1.93
N LEU A 35 2.86 7.59 1.98
CA LEU A 35 1.99 6.77 2.81
C LEU A 35 1.21 5.79 1.94
N ALA A 36 1.28 4.50 2.28
CA ALA A 36 0.47 3.47 1.65
C ALA A 36 -0.73 3.09 2.54
N LEU A 37 -1.94 3.21 1.99
CA LEU A 37 -3.15 2.64 2.55
C LEU A 37 -3.32 1.21 2.04
N LEU A 38 -3.05 0.24 2.88
CA LEU A 38 -3.13 -1.19 2.57
C LEU A 38 -4.45 -1.77 3.08
N GLY A 39 -5.08 -2.64 2.31
CA GLY A 39 -6.30 -3.34 2.72
C GLY A 39 -7.03 -4.02 1.56
N ASN A 40 -7.90 -4.95 1.88
CA ASN A 40 -8.74 -5.63 0.88
C ASN A 40 -9.71 -4.67 0.18
N ASN A 41 -10.32 -5.15 -0.89
CA ASN A 41 -11.43 -4.45 -1.54
C ASN A 41 -12.58 -4.28 -0.53
N GLY A 42 -13.14 -3.07 -0.46
CA GLY A 42 -14.16 -2.73 0.53
C GLY A 42 -13.64 -2.34 1.91
N ALA A 43 -12.33 -2.29 2.16
CA ALA A 43 -11.76 -1.83 3.43
C ALA A 43 -11.98 -0.32 3.71
N GLY A 44 -12.47 0.46 2.74
CA GLY A 44 -12.76 1.88 2.88
C GLY A 44 -11.69 2.82 2.31
N LYS A 45 -10.62 2.30 1.69
CA LYS A 45 -9.50 3.07 1.15
C LYS A 45 -9.93 4.16 0.18
N THR A 46 -10.60 3.79 -0.92
CA THR A 46 -11.11 4.74 -1.93
C THR A 46 -12.08 5.75 -1.33
N SER A 47 -12.93 5.34 -0.36
CA SER A 47 -13.85 6.26 0.31
C SER A 47 -13.13 7.31 1.15
N LEU A 48 -12.02 6.95 1.79
CA LEU A 48 -11.16 7.87 2.52
C LEU A 48 -10.46 8.83 1.54
N LEU A 49 -9.89 8.30 0.44
CA LEU A 49 -9.26 9.13 -0.60
C LEU A 49 -10.23 10.17 -1.15
N GLN A 50 -11.46 9.77 -1.52
CA GLN A 50 -12.48 10.68 -2.07
C GLN A 50 -12.80 11.87 -1.16
N VAL A 51 -12.71 11.69 0.17
CA VAL A 51 -12.85 12.82 1.09
C VAL A 51 -11.63 13.73 1.06
N CYS A 52 -10.42 13.16 1.05
CA CYS A 52 -9.18 13.94 0.95
C CYS A 52 -9.05 14.67 -0.40
N GLU A 53 -9.54 14.07 -1.47
CA GLU A 53 -9.58 14.63 -2.82
C GLU A 53 -10.65 15.72 -3.00
N GLY A 54 -11.54 15.91 -2.02
CA GLY A 54 -12.64 16.86 -2.11
C GLY A 54 -13.81 16.42 -2.99
N PHE A 55 -13.87 15.16 -3.40
CA PHE A 55 -14.98 14.61 -4.20
C PHE A 55 -16.17 14.17 -3.34
N ARG A 56 -15.95 14.05 -2.03
CA ARG A 56 -16.99 13.62 -1.10
C ARG A 56 -16.87 14.36 0.23
N LYS A 57 -18.03 14.81 0.76
CA LYS A 57 -18.11 15.32 2.12
C LYS A 57 -18.11 14.16 3.13
N ALA A 58 -17.40 14.34 4.25
CA ALA A 58 -17.44 13.42 5.38
C ALA A 58 -18.81 13.42 6.06
N ASP A 59 -19.23 12.26 6.55
CA ASP A 59 -20.44 12.12 7.39
C ASP A 59 -20.13 12.38 8.88
N GLY A 60 -18.85 12.37 9.27
CA GLY A 60 -18.34 12.72 10.60
C GLY A 60 -16.84 12.87 10.57
N GLY A 61 -16.29 13.59 11.56
CA GLY A 61 -14.87 13.96 11.54
C GLY A 61 -14.53 14.89 10.38
N GLY A 62 -13.29 14.81 9.89
CA GLY A 62 -12.88 15.64 8.75
C GLY A 62 -11.48 15.33 8.24
N ALA A 63 -11.10 16.05 7.17
CA ALA A 63 -9.76 16.01 6.61
C ALA A 63 -9.25 17.44 6.36
N ARG A 64 -7.93 17.63 6.49
CA ARG A 64 -7.20 18.77 5.96
C ARG A 64 -6.14 18.29 4.99
N VAL A 65 -6.02 18.97 3.87
CA VAL A 65 -5.07 18.64 2.80
C VAL A 65 -4.29 19.90 2.46
N LEU A 66 -2.97 19.83 2.60
CA LEU A 66 -2.06 20.97 2.48
C LEU A 66 -2.49 22.17 3.38
N GLY A 67 -3.10 21.88 4.54
CA GLY A 67 -3.65 22.87 5.49
C GLY A 67 -5.04 23.39 5.16
N LEU A 68 -5.64 23.00 4.02
CA LEU A 68 -6.92 23.45 3.50
C LEU A 68 -8.03 22.42 3.72
N ASP A 69 -9.29 22.88 3.76
CA ASP A 69 -10.46 22.02 3.75
C ASP A 69 -10.75 21.56 2.30
N PRO A 70 -10.79 20.25 2.02
CA PRO A 70 -10.92 19.76 0.63
C PRO A 70 -12.22 20.16 -0.07
N ILE A 71 -13.27 20.49 0.68
CA ILE A 71 -14.57 20.93 0.13
C ILE A 71 -14.67 22.46 0.12
N ALA A 72 -14.37 23.12 1.24
CA ALA A 72 -14.53 24.56 1.35
C ALA A 72 -13.49 25.34 0.54
N ASP A 73 -12.25 24.82 0.47
CA ASP A 73 -11.12 25.47 -0.21
C ASP A 73 -10.78 24.76 -1.54
N HIS A 74 -11.75 24.08 -2.16
CA HIS A 74 -11.56 23.21 -3.33
C HIS A 74 -10.78 23.87 -4.47
N ASP A 75 -11.16 25.09 -4.85
CA ASP A 75 -10.54 25.81 -5.98
C ASP A 75 -9.07 26.18 -5.70
N ALA A 76 -8.72 26.44 -4.45
CA ALA A 76 -7.35 26.73 -4.04
C ALA A 76 -6.50 25.45 -3.93
N LEU A 77 -7.14 24.32 -3.64
CA LEU A 77 -6.48 23.03 -3.42
C LEU A 77 -6.21 22.26 -4.72
N MET A 78 -7.18 22.20 -5.63
CA MET A 78 -7.10 21.39 -6.86
C MET A 78 -5.86 21.61 -7.71
N PRO A 79 -5.38 22.85 -7.96
CA PRO A 79 -4.16 23.08 -8.75
C PRO A 79 -2.88 22.52 -8.12
N ARG A 80 -2.91 22.17 -6.83
CA ARG A 80 -1.77 21.67 -6.04
C ARG A 80 -1.79 20.15 -5.92
N LEU A 81 -2.88 19.51 -6.37
CA LEU A 81 -3.08 18.06 -6.28
C LEU A 81 -2.88 17.37 -7.62
N GLY A 82 -2.31 16.18 -7.56
CA GLY A 82 -2.37 15.19 -8.61
C GLY A 82 -3.29 14.06 -8.17
N ILE A 83 -4.29 13.72 -8.99
CA ILE A 83 -5.25 12.68 -8.63
C ILE A 83 -5.28 11.64 -9.73
N MET A 84 -4.94 10.40 -9.38
CA MET A 84 -5.08 9.24 -10.25
C MET A 84 -6.24 8.39 -9.75
N LEU A 85 -7.37 8.48 -10.45
CA LEU A 85 -8.56 7.70 -10.14
C LEU A 85 -8.40 6.24 -10.60
N GLN A 86 -8.98 5.31 -9.87
CA GLN A 86 -9.01 3.88 -10.22
C GLN A 86 -9.65 3.63 -11.59
N SER A 87 -10.67 4.41 -11.98
CA SER A 87 -11.32 4.33 -13.27
C SER A 87 -12.04 5.63 -13.63
N GLY A 88 -12.17 5.92 -14.93
CA GLY A 88 -12.91 7.08 -15.42
C GLY A 88 -12.05 8.35 -15.54
N GLY A 89 -12.70 9.52 -15.56
CA GLY A 89 -12.06 10.83 -15.57
C GLY A 89 -11.51 11.30 -16.93
N VAL A 90 -11.57 10.48 -17.98
CA VAL A 90 -11.07 10.83 -19.32
C VAL A 90 -12.06 10.49 -20.44
N TYR A 91 -11.99 11.24 -21.55
CA TYR A 91 -12.83 11.02 -22.71
C TYR A 91 -12.36 9.78 -23.49
N PRO A 92 -13.21 8.75 -23.67
CA PRO A 92 -12.79 7.48 -24.31
C PRO A 92 -12.29 7.63 -25.76
N TRP A 93 -12.75 8.65 -26.46
CA TRP A 93 -12.45 8.91 -27.87
C TRP A 93 -11.25 9.83 -28.08
N ALA A 94 -10.79 10.53 -27.04
CA ALA A 94 -9.61 11.36 -27.12
C ALA A 94 -8.34 10.51 -27.14
N THR A 95 -7.32 10.95 -27.84
CA THR A 95 -6.00 10.32 -27.87
C THR A 95 -5.23 10.64 -26.58
N ALA A 96 -4.24 9.81 -26.25
CA ALA A 96 -3.38 10.03 -25.07
C ALA A 96 -2.74 11.44 -25.07
N ALA A 97 -2.28 11.90 -26.24
CA ALA A 97 -1.69 13.24 -26.35
C ALA A 97 -2.71 14.37 -26.20
N GLU A 98 -3.95 14.18 -26.66
CA GLU A 98 -5.02 15.17 -26.48
C GLU A 98 -5.45 15.28 -25.04
N ILE A 99 -5.59 14.14 -24.35
CA ILE A 99 -5.90 14.09 -22.92
C ILE A 99 -4.82 14.84 -22.13
N LEU A 100 -3.54 14.53 -22.33
CA LEU A 100 -2.46 15.21 -21.62
C LEU A 100 -2.40 16.72 -21.92
N ARG A 101 -2.65 17.14 -23.18
CA ARG A 101 -2.72 18.57 -23.51
C ARG A 101 -3.87 19.27 -22.81
N LEU A 102 -5.02 18.61 -22.72
CA LEU A 102 -6.18 19.15 -22.03
C LEU A 102 -5.85 19.41 -20.55
N PHE A 103 -5.31 18.41 -19.84
CA PHE A 103 -4.97 18.55 -18.42
C PHE A 103 -3.80 19.51 -18.18
N ALA A 104 -2.80 19.55 -19.08
CA ALA A 104 -1.76 20.57 -19.04
C ALA A 104 -2.32 21.99 -19.17
N GLY A 105 -3.40 22.18 -19.94
CA GLY A 105 -4.07 23.47 -20.08
C GLY A 105 -4.72 24.02 -18.80
N PHE A 106 -4.97 23.19 -17.80
CA PHE A 106 -5.47 23.62 -16.48
C PHE A 106 -4.34 24.02 -15.52
N ALA A 107 -3.09 23.69 -15.81
CA ALA A 107 -1.96 23.98 -14.94
C ALA A 107 -1.27 25.29 -15.35
N GLN A 108 -0.84 26.08 -14.36
CA GLN A 108 -0.09 27.32 -14.63
C GLN A 108 1.31 27.04 -15.17
N HIS A 109 1.97 25.99 -14.68
CA HIS A 109 3.33 25.58 -15.03
C HIS A 109 3.41 24.08 -15.28
N PRO A 110 2.79 23.57 -16.38
CA PRO A 110 2.75 22.13 -16.63
C PRO A 110 4.13 21.55 -16.90
N LEU A 111 4.28 20.26 -16.66
CA LEU A 111 5.43 19.49 -17.14
C LEU A 111 5.45 19.46 -18.67
N GLU A 112 6.65 19.39 -19.23
CA GLU A 112 6.80 19.15 -20.67
C GLU A 112 6.23 17.77 -21.04
N LEU A 113 5.27 17.76 -21.96
CA LEU A 113 4.53 16.53 -22.30
C LEU A 113 5.41 15.48 -22.99
N GLY A 114 6.40 15.93 -23.78
CA GLY A 114 7.32 15.03 -24.48
C GLY A 114 8.09 14.12 -23.50
N PRO A 115 8.92 14.70 -22.62
CA PRO A 115 9.65 13.94 -21.60
C PRO A 115 8.75 13.11 -20.68
N LEU A 116 7.59 13.65 -20.27
CA LEU A 116 6.63 12.91 -19.43
C LEU A 116 6.10 11.66 -20.14
N MET A 117 5.73 11.80 -21.42
CA MET A 117 5.28 10.66 -22.23
C MET A 117 6.39 9.63 -22.47
N ASP A 118 7.65 10.08 -22.64
CA ASP A 118 8.79 9.18 -22.79
C ASP A 118 9.05 8.38 -21.52
N ARG A 119 9.06 9.04 -20.37
CA ARG A 119 9.25 8.38 -19.04
C ARG A 119 8.22 7.30 -18.77
N LEU A 120 6.97 7.53 -19.18
CA LEU A 120 5.86 6.60 -18.96
C LEU A 120 5.64 5.62 -20.13
N GLY A 121 6.51 5.64 -21.15
CA GLY A 121 6.38 4.75 -22.31
C GLY A 121 5.12 4.99 -23.15
N LEU A 122 4.58 6.22 -23.14
CA LEU A 122 3.35 6.59 -23.83
C LEU A 122 3.59 7.17 -25.24
N ARG A 123 4.85 7.44 -25.62
CA ARG A 123 5.19 8.06 -26.91
C ARG A 123 4.64 7.26 -28.10
N LYS A 124 4.76 5.94 -28.06
CA LYS A 124 4.31 5.05 -29.14
C LYS A 124 2.79 5.07 -29.33
N VAL A 125 2.05 5.33 -28.25
CA VAL A 125 0.58 5.33 -28.24
C VAL A 125 -0.03 6.74 -28.15
N ALA A 126 0.78 7.78 -28.35
CA ALA A 126 0.36 9.18 -28.25
C ALA A 126 -0.89 9.52 -29.09
N ARG A 127 -1.05 8.88 -30.25
CA ARG A 127 -2.18 9.05 -31.18
C ARG A 127 -3.27 7.98 -31.04
N THR A 128 -3.12 7.06 -30.09
CA THR A 128 -4.12 6.02 -29.80
C THR A 128 -5.19 6.59 -28.89
N THR A 129 -6.46 6.35 -29.21
CA THR A 129 -7.59 6.78 -28.38
C THR A 129 -7.63 5.98 -27.06
N PHE A 130 -8.05 6.62 -25.97
CA PHE A 130 -8.06 6.03 -24.63
C PHE A 130 -8.69 4.64 -24.59
N ARG A 131 -9.87 4.44 -25.20
CA ARG A 131 -10.57 3.15 -25.25
C ARG A 131 -9.80 2.01 -25.93
N ARG A 132 -8.78 2.34 -26.74
CA ARG A 132 -7.95 1.37 -27.48
C ARG A 132 -6.61 1.11 -26.80
N LEU A 133 -6.30 1.83 -25.73
CA LEU A 133 -5.14 1.58 -24.91
C LEU A 133 -5.33 0.29 -24.11
N SER A 134 -4.26 -0.45 -23.89
CA SER A 134 -4.25 -1.55 -22.92
C SER A 134 -4.48 -1.01 -21.50
N GLY A 135 -4.89 -1.87 -20.55
CA GLY A 135 -5.09 -1.47 -19.16
C GLY A 135 -3.86 -0.79 -18.55
N GLY A 136 -2.67 -1.35 -18.78
CA GLY A 136 -1.42 -0.76 -18.30
C GLY A 136 -1.09 0.59 -18.97
N GLU A 137 -1.42 0.79 -20.25
CA GLU A 137 -1.26 2.08 -20.93
C GLU A 137 -2.24 3.12 -20.39
N GLN A 138 -3.49 2.71 -20.09
CA GLN A 138 -4.49 3.59 -19.47
C GLN A 138 -4.04 4.04 -18.09
N GLN A 139 -3.51 3.13 -17.27
CA GLN A 139 -2.96 3.45 -15.94
C GLN A 139 -1.77 4.40 -16.02
N ARG A 140 -0.81 4.15 -16.94
CA ARG A 140 0.31 5.08 -17.13
C ARG A 140 -0.14 6.45 -17.63
N LEU A 141 -1.18 6.52 -18.45
CA LEU A 141 -1.76 7.79 -18.88
C LEU A 141 -2.45 8.51 -17.71
N ALA A 142 -3.20 7.80 -16.87
CA ALA A 142 -3.82 8.37 -15.69
C ALA A 142 -2.77 8.94 -14.71
N LEU A 143 -1.64 8.23 -14.54
CA LEU A 143 -0.51 8.71 -13.77
C LEU A 143 0.12 9.97 -14.41
N ALA A 144 0.30 10.00 -15.74
CA ALA A 144 0.78 11.18 -16.44
C ALA A 144 -0.14 12.39 -16.24
N VAL A 145 -1.45 12.18 -16.28
CA VAL A 145 -2.47 13.21 -16.00
C VAL A 145 -2.34 13.75 -14.58
N ALA A 146 -2.18 12.87 -13.60
CA ALA A 146 -2.00 13.27 -12.20
C ALA A 146 -0.73 14.13 -11.98
N LEU A 147 0.31 13.90 -12.78
CA LEU A 147 1.61 14.55 -12.60
C LEU A 147 1.81 15.83 -13.44
N VAL A 148 1.05 15.97 -14.53
CA VAL A 148 1.30 17.04 -15.51
C VAL A 148 1.27 18.45 -14.92
N GLY A 149 0.48 18.67 -13.86
CA GLY A 149 0.32 19.95 -13.17
C GLY A 149 1.45 20.31 -12.18
N ARG A 150 2.48 19.47 -11.99
CA ARG A 150 3.53 19.60 -10.94
C ARG A 150 2.94 19.68 -9.54
N PRO A 151 2.19 18.67 -9.09
CA PRO A 151 1.50 18.70 -7.82
C PRO A 151 2.47 18.69 -6.63
N GLU A 152 2.03 19.25 -5.49
CA GLU A 152 2.70 19.13 -4.18
C GLU A 152 2.34 17.81 -3.49
N LEU A 153 1.15 17.28 -3.78
CA LEU A 153 0.62 16.03 -3.24
C LEU A 153 -0.07 15.23 -4.35
N VAL A 154 0.21 13.94 -4.40
CA VAL A 154 -0.40 13.01 -5.36
C VAL A 154 -1.19 11.94 -4.64
N PHE A 155 -2.45 11.77 -5.03
CA PHE A 155 -3.30 10.64 -4.65
C PHE A 155 -3.26 9.59 -5.77
N LEU A 156 -2.90 8.35 -5.43
CA LEU A 156 -2.79 7.25 -6.37
C LEU A 156 -3.70 6.09 -5.91
N ASP A 157 -4.84 5.92 -6.54
CA ASP A 157 -5.74 4.81 -6.20
C ASP A 157 -5.38 3.56 -7.04
N GLU A 158 -4.73 2.58 -6.40
CA GLU A 158 -4.24 1.33 -6.99
C GLU A 158 -3.38 1.54 -8.26
N PRO A 159 -2.25 2.29 -8.19
CA PRO A 159 -1.54 2.78 -9.36
C PRO A 159 -0.97 1.70 -10.28
N THR A 160 -0.75 0.49 -9.78
CA THR A 160 -0.17 -0.62 -10.56
C THR A 160 -1.15 -1.75 -10.86
N ALA A 161 -2.44 -1.56 -10.54
CA ALA A 161 -3.46 -2.57 -10.80
C ALA A 161 -3.53 -2.93 -12.31
N GLY A 162 -3.48 -4.23 -12.61
CA GLY A 162 -3.55 -4.72 -13.99
C GLY A 162 -2.31 -4.45 -14.86
N MET A 163 -1.22 -3.95 -14.28
CA MET A 163 0.07 -3.79 -14.97
C MET A 163 0.88 -5.09 -15.00
N ASP A 164 1.62 -5.30 -16.08
CA ASP A 164 2.68 -6.31 -16.10
C ASP A 164 3.86 -5.91 -15.19
N THR A 165 4.79 -6.81 -14.98
CA THR A 165 5.93 -6.61 -14.06
C THR A 165 6.81 -5.42 -14.46
N GLU A 166 7.07 -5.23 -15.76
CA GLU A 166 7.92 -4.14 -16.26
C GLU A 166 7.26 -2.77 -16.05
N ALA A 167 5.98 -2.66 -16.40
CA ALA A 167 5.20 -1.44 -16.19
C ALA A 167 5.08 -1.10 -14.71
N ARG A 168 4.88 -2.09 -13.83
CA ARG A 168 4.86 -1.92 -12.37
C ARG A 168 6.17 -1.35 -11.85
N HIS A 169 7.31 -1.93 -12.23
CA HIS A 169 8.62 -1.42 -11.84
C HIS A 169 8.89 0.00 -12.34
N THR A 170 8.38 0.34 -13.52
CA THR A 170 8.48 1.71 -14.04
C THR A 170 7.66 2.69 -13.21
N THR A 171 6.45 2.31 -12.82
CA THR A 171 5.59 3.11 -11.92
C THR A 171 6.22 3.27 -10.54
N TRP A 172 6.79 2.22 -9.96
CA TRP A 172 7.49 2.29 -8.67
C TRP A 172 8.66 3.27 -8.69
N ARG A 173 9.52 3.19 -9.72
CA ARG A 173 10.63 4.15 -9.87
C ARG A 173 10.13 5.59 -9.95
N LEU A 174 9.03 5.83 -10.64
CA LEU A 174 8.46 7.17 -10.72
C LEU A 174 7.97 7.66 -9.35
N VAL A 175 7.34 6.82 -8.54
CA VAL A 175 6.93 7.18 -7.16
C VAL A 175 8.17 7.45 -6.29
N GLU A 176 9.24 6.66 -6.42
CA GLU A 176 10.52 6.90 -5.74
C GLU A 176 11.14 8.26 -6.14
N GLU A 177 11.06 8.62 -7.43
CA GLU A 177 11.53 9.91 -7.94
C GLU A 177 10.69 11.08 -7.41
N LEU A 178 9.34 10.96 -7.41
CA LEU A 178 8.46 11.96 -6.82
C LEU A 178 8.79 12.22 -5.35
N ARG A 179 9.01 11.16 -4.57
CA ARG A 179 9.45 11.28 -3.18
C ARG A 179 10.78 12.01 -3.07
N SER A 180 11.75 11.69 -3.93
CA SER A 180 13.07 12.34 -3.95
C SER A 180 12.98 13.82 -4.30
N ASP A 181 12.01 14.19 -5.14
CA ASP A 181 11.71 15.57 -5.52
C ASP A 181 10.90 16.32 -4.44
N GLY A 182 10.60 15.68 -3.31
CA GLY A 182 9.86 16.25 -2.18
C GLY A 182 8.34 16.27 -2.37
N VAL A 183 7.82 15.62 -3.38
CA VAL A 183 6.36 15.47 -3.59
C VAL A 183 5.82 14.46 -2.59
N THR A 184 4.72 14.81 -1.94
CA THR A 184 4.02 13.89 -1.04
C THR A 184 3.17 12.91 -1.84
N VAL A 185 3.13 11.64 -1.44
CA VAL A 185 2.31 10.62 -2.10
C VAL A 185 1.44 9.90 -1.08
N LEU A 186 0.14 9.83 -1.34
CA LEU A 186 -0.80 8.95 -0.64
C LEU A 186 -1.33 7.94 -1.65
N LEU A 187 -0.91 6.70 -1.53
CA LEU A 187 -1.34 5.63 -2.43
C LEU A 187 -2.20 4.59 -1.71
N THR A 188 -3.15 4.03 -2.44
CA THR A 188 -3.83 2.80 -2.01
C THR A 188 -3.26 1.62 -2.75
N THR A 189 -3.18 0.49 -2.08
CA THR A 189 -2.79 -0.76 -2.71
C THR A 189 -3.35 -1.96 -1.94
N HIS A 190 -3.49 -3.08 -2.63
CA HIS A 190 -3.67 -4.40 -2.04
C HIS A 190 -2.40 -5.26 -2.23
N LEU A 191 -1.37 -4.72 -2.90
CA LEU A 191 -0.09 -5.37 -3.13
C LEU A 191 0.89 -5.02 -2.00
N LEU A 192 1.27 -6.02 -1.26
CA LEU A 192 2.12 -5.87 -0.07
C LEU A 192 3.55 -5.49 -0.43
N ASP A 193 4.09 -6.06 -1.52
CA ASP A 193 5.40 -5.75 -2.08
C ASP A 193 5.52 -4.28 -2.53
N GLU A 194 4.43 -3.69 -3.04
CA GLU A 194 4.36 -2.28 -3.38
C GLU A 194 4.45 -1.39 -2.13
N ALA A 195 3.68 -1.73 -1.08
CA ALA A 195 3.73 -1.00 0.18
C ALA A 195 5.11 -1.12 0.88
N GLU A 196 5.70 -2.32 0.91
CA GLU A 196 7.04 -2.54 1.49
C GLU A 196 8.12 -1.72 0.78
N ARG A 197 8.03 -1.63 -0.55
CA ARG A 197 9.04 -0.97 -1.37
C ARG A 197 8.94 0.55 -1.34
N LEU A 198 7.73 1.09 -1.44
CA LEU A 198 7.51 2.50 -1.70
C LEU A 198 7.25 3.33 -0.45
N ALA A 199 6.59 2.75 0.57
CA ALA A 199 6.06 3.52 1.66
C ALA A 199 7.09 3.86 2.74
N ASP A 200 7.10 5.13 3.16
CA ASP A 200 7.73 5.55 4.42
C ASP A 200 6.84 5.15 5.60
N GLN A 201 5.52 5.15 5.41
CA GLN A 201 4.52 4.70 6.38
C GLN A 201 3.43 3.87 5.71
N VAL A 202 2.95 2.86 6.41
CA VAL A 202 1.84 2.00 5.99
C VAL A 202 0.72 2.12 7.01
N VAL A 203 -0.50 2.31 6.53
CA VAL A 203 -1.73 2.20 7.31
C VAL A 203 -2.51 1.01 6.79
N ILE A 204 -2.67 -0.02 7.62
CA ILE A 204 -3.47 -1.20 7.28
C ILE A 204 -4.91 -0.92 7.68
N MET A 205 -5.80 -0.94 6.69
CA MET A 205 -7.24 -0.80 6.90
C MET A 205 -7.96 -2.15 6.77
N ASP A 206 -8.85 -2.43 7.70
CA ASP A 206 -9.76 -3.56 7.62
C ASP A 206 -11.17 -3.14 8.02
N SER A 207 -12.14 -3.41 7.14
CA SER A 207 -13.57 -3.18 7.41
C SER A 207 -13.86 -1.75 7.90
N GLY A 208 -13.22 -0.74 7.34
CA GLY A 208 -13.44 0.68 7.62
C GLY A 208 -12.74 1.24 8.84
N VAL A 209 -11.85 0.50 9.49
CA VAL A 209 -11.03 0.97 10.62
C VAL A 209 -9.55 0.76 10.35
N VAL A 210 -8.70 1.51 11.05
CA VAL A 210 -7.25 1.26 11.06
C VAL A 210 -6.97 0.05 11.93
N ALA A 211 -6.36 -0.98 11.37
CA ALA A 211 -5.94 -2.19 12.07
C ALA A 211 -4.50 -2.07 12.61
N ALA A 212 -3.61 -1.41 11.86
CA ALA A 212 -2.24 -1.11 12.26
C ALA A 212 -1.69 0.08 11.48
N THR A 213 -0.70 0.76 12.06
CA THR A 213 0.06 1.82 11.39
C THR A 213 1.52 1.79 11.84
N GLY A 214 2.44 2.12 10.95
CA GLY A 214 3.87 2.17 11.21
C GLY A 214 4.68 2.18 9.93
N THR A 215 6.00 2.27 10.04
CA THR A 215 6.89 1.99 8.91
C THR A 215 6.81 0.50 8.53
N PRO A 216 7.14 0.10 7.30
CA PRO A 216 7.23 -1.33 6.94
C PRO A 216 8.10 -2.12 7.93
N ALA A 217 9.25 -1.54 8.34
CA ALA A 217 10.18 -2.15 9.30
C ALA A 217 9.56 -2.31 10.70
N GLU A 218 8.86 -1.29 11.22
CA GLU A 218 8.19 -1.37 12.52
C GLU A 218 7.06 -2.40 12.51
N LEU A 219 6.24 -2.44 11.45
CA LEU A 219 5.15 -3.39 11.33
C LEU A 219 5.66 -4.84 11.28
N THR A 220 6.73 -5.09 10.53
CA THR A 220 7.34 -6.41 10.46
C THR A 220 8.10 -6.77 11.74
N ALA A 221 8.78 -5.83 12.41
CA ALA A 221 9.47 -6.05 13.67
C ALA A 221 8.50 -6.18 14.86
N ALA A 222 7.42 -5.35 14.91
CA ALA A 222 6.41 -5.42 15.98
C ALA A 222 5.62 -6.73 15.95
N ALA A 223 5.55 -7.39 14.81
CA ALA A 223 5.02 -8.74 14.71
C ALA A 223 5.94 -9.77 15.40
N GLY A 224 7.16 -9.37 15.80
CA GLY A 224 8.01 -10.00 16.83
C GLY A 224 8.55 -11.38 16.47
N ILE A 225 8.51 -11.80 15.20
CA ILE A 225 8.70 -13.22 14.94
C ILE A 225 9.42 -13.41 13.60
N ASP A 226 10.69 -13.80 13.69
CA ASP A 226 11.34 -14.49 12.57
C ASP A 226 10.65 -15.85 12.39
N LEU A 227 10.41 -16.25 11.18
CA LEU A 227 9.88 -17.55 10.84
C LEU A 227 11.04 -18.47 10.43
N LEU A 228 11.28 -19.51 11.21
CA LEU A 228 12.17 -20.59 10.86
C LEU A 228 11.34 -21.76 10.34
N SER A 229 11.50 -22.10 9.08
CA SER A 229 10.91 -23.30 8.48
C SER A 229 11.96 -24.41 8.44
N VAL A 230 11.62 -25.55 9.02
CA VAL A 230 12.48 -26.75 9.04
C VAL A 230 11.74 -27.89 8.37
N ARG A 231 12.38 -28.54 7.39
CA ARG A 231 11.85 -29.75 6.75
C ARG A 231 12.58 -30.97 7.30
N ALA A 232 11.82 -31.89 7.90
CA ALA A 232 12.29 -33.15 8.47
C ALA A 232 11.23 -34.25 8.31
N GLU A 233 11.40 -35.41 8.99
CA GLU A 233 10.39 -36.45 9.00
C GLU A 233 9.08 -35.93 9.63
N PRO A 234 7.89 -36.37 9.13
CA PRO A 234 6.61 -35.95 9.65
C PRO A 234 6.28 -36.56 11.03
N GLY A 235 5.47 -35.87 11.81
CA GLY A 235 4.86 -36.37 13.04
C GLY A 235 5.78 -36.36 14.28
N LEU A 236 6.80 -35.50 14.31
CA LEU A 236 7.65 -35.32 15.49
C LEU A 236 6.88 -34.71 16.67
N ALA A 237 7.30 -35.02 17.90
CA ALA A 237 6.65 -34.55 19.13
C ALA A 237 6.98 -33.09 19.47
N ILE A 238 6.56 -32.15 18.58
CA ILE A 238 6.88 -30.71 18.65
C ILE A 238 6.54 -30.02 19.99
N LYS A 239 5.68 -30.60 20.83
CA LYS A 239 5.35 -30.07 22.15
C LYS A 239 6.58 -29.94 23.04
N THR A 240 7.55 -30.83 22.90
CA THR A 240 8.80 -30.81 23.66
C THR A 240 9.73 -29.69 23.18
N LEU A 241 9.71 -29.36 21.90
CA LEU A 241 10.41 -28.22 21.36
C LEU A 241 9.76 -26.90 21.81
N ALA A 242 8.43 -26.81 21.71
CA ALA A 242 7.70 -25.62 22.15
C ALA A 242 7.93 -25.29 23.63
N ALA A 243 8.07 -26.31 24.49
CA ALA A 243 8.38 -26.12 25.91
C ALA A 243 9.80 -25.59 26.20
N ARG A 244 10.73 -25.69 25.23
CA ARG A 244 12.11 -25.19 25.34
C ARG A 244 12.30 -23.77 24.82
N LEU A 245 11.35 -23.28 24.08
CA LEU A 245 11.41 -21.94 23.45
C LEU A 245 10.51 -20.99 24.23
N THR A 246 11.12 -19.99 24.87
CA THR A 246 10.39 -18.88 25.49
C THR A 246 9.91 -17.96 24.36
N ASP A 247 8.63 -17.65 24.29
CA ASP A 247 8.04 -16.73 23.29
C ASP A 247 8.05 -17.19 21.83
N ALA A 248 8.11 -18.51 21.57
CA ALA A 248 7.97 -19.05 20.21
C ALA A 248 6.80 -20.04 20.13
N THR A 249 6.15 -20.07 18.96
CA THR A 249 5.15 -21.08 18.60
C THR A 249 5.76 -22.08 17.63
N VAL A 250 5.43 -23.35 17.79
CA VAL A 250 5.90 -24.43 16.91
C VAL A 250 4.67 -25.13 16.34
N ALA A 251 4.60 -25.27 15.04
CA ALA A 251 3.54 -25.98 14.33
C ALA A 251 4.11 -26.85 13.20
N GLU A 252 3.50 -27.99 12.94
CA GLU A 252 3.67 -28.74 11.70
C GLU A 252 2.58 -28.27 10.74
N GLU A 253 2.93 -27.43 9.74
CA GLU A 253 1.96 -26.85 8.81
C GLU A 253 1.53 -27.84 7.73
N SER A 254 2.43 -28.70 7.32
CA SER A 254 2.19 -29.83 6.44
C SER A 254 3.11 -30.98 6.85
N PRO A 255 2.83 -32.23 6.45
CA PRO A 255 3.64 -33.39 6.89
C PRO A 255 5.14 -33.18 6.62
N GLY A 256 5.93 -33.11 7.70
CA GLY A 256 7.36 -32.88 7.66
C GLY A 256 7.81 -31.43 7.44
N GLU A 257 6.89 -30.46 7.40
CA GLU A 257 7.20 -29.03 7.34
C GLU A 257 6.86 -28.36 8.67
N TYR A 258 7.88 -27.97 9.41
CA TYR A 258 7.76 -27.38 10.72
C TYR A 258 8.00 -25.87 10.65
N ALA A 259 7.04 -25.10 11.14
CA ALA A 259 7.14 -23.65 11.28
C ALA A 259 7.38 -23.29 12.75
N ILE A 260 8.47 -22.60 13.02
CA ILE A 260 8.82 -22.06 14.32
C ILE A 260 8.77 -20.55 14.21
N ALA A 261 7.83 -19.95 14.92
CA ALA A 261 7.57 -18.52 14.89
C ALA A 261 7.81 -17.91 16.26
N GLY A 262 8.78 -16.97 16.38
CA GLY A 262 9.16 -16.36 17.65
C GLY A 262 10.36 -15.43 17.49
N ALA A 263 10.75 -14.72 18.53
CA ALA A 263 12.00 -13.96 18.56
C ALA A 263 13.19 -14.95 18.48
N LEU A 264 13.55 -15.33 17.25
CA LEU A 264 14.58 -16.33 17.00
C LEU A 264 15.93 -15.63 16.80
N ASP A 265 16.70 -15.50 17.88
CA ASP A 265 18.12 -15.18 17.79
C ASP A 265 18.94 -16.41 17.37
N THR A 266 20.22 -16.22 17.14
CA THR A 266 21.14 -17.32 16.74
C THR A 266 21.12 -18.47 17.76
N THR A 267 20.94 -18.18 19.06
CA THR A 267 20.89 -19.17 20.11
C THR A 267 19.62 -20.01 20.04
N ALA A 268 18.48 -19.36 19.81
CA ALA A 268 17.18 -20.03 19.61
C ALA A 268 17.19 -20.91 18.36
N VAL A 269 17.75 -20.42 17.25
CA VAL A 269 17.90 -21.22 16.02
C VAL A 269 18.78 -22.46 16.27
N ALA A 270 19.93 -22.30 16.99
CA ALA A 270 20.79 -23.42 17.35
C ALA A 270 20.07 -24.43 18.28
N ALA A 271 19.26 -23.95 19.23
CA ALA A 271 18.45 -24.81 20.09
C ALA A 271 17.39 -25.61 19.32
N VAL A 272 16.74 -24.97 18.32
CA VAL A 272 15.78 -25.66 17.45
C VAL A 272 16.46 -26.78 16.66
N LEU A 273 17.56 -26.47 15.98
CA LEU A 273 18.29 -27.49 15.18
C LEU A 273 18.87 -28.59 16.07
N GLY A 274 19.38 -28.24 17.25
CA GLY A 274 19.84 -29.22 18.25
C GLY A 274 18.73 -30.15 18.73
N TRP A 275 17.49 -29.67 18.84
CA TRP A 275 16.34 -30.48 19.18
C TRP A 275 16.03 -31.50 18.08
N PHE A 276 15.98 -31.11 16.80
CA PHE A 276 15.78 -32.05 15.69
C PHE A 276 16.87 -33.13 15.66
N ALA A 277 18.12 -32.73 15.88
CA ALA A 277 19.23 -33.68 15.98
C ALA A 277 19.08 -34.64 17.16
N ALA A 278 18.61 -34.20 18.33
CA ALA A 278 18.38 -35.03 19.50
C ALA A 278 17.21 -36.04 19.34
N GLU A 279 16.19 -35.65 18.56
CA GLU A 279 15.09 -36.55 18.18
C GLU A 279 15.52 -37.54 17.06
N GLY A 280 16.77 -37.48 16.57
CA GLY A 280 17.27 -38.30 15.47
C GLY A 280 16.67 -37.97 14.12
N ALA A 281 16.00 -36.84 13.97
CA ALA A 281 15.32 -36.43 12.76
C ALA A 281 16.32 -35.92 11.73
N GLN A 282 16.18 -36.38 10.48
CA GLN A 282 17.00 -35.91 9.37
C GLN A 282 16.44 -34.59 8.82
N VAL A 283 17.10 -33.48 9.14
CA VAL A 283 16.77 -32.16 8.60
C VAL A 283 17.25 -32.06 7.16
N THR A 284 16.32 -31.87 6.21
CA THR A 284 16.60 -31.80 4.78
C THR A 284 16.65 -30.38 4.25
N ALA A 285 15.99 -29.42 4.93
CA ALA A 285 16.06 -28.00 4.60
C ALA A 285 15.82 -27.16 5.86
N VAL A 286 16.49 -26.01 5.92
CA VAL A 286 16.28 -24.96 6.92
C VAL A 286 16.20 -23.63 6.19
N ASN A 287 15.09 -22.95 6.32
CA ASN A 287 14.91 -21.60 5.76
C ASN A 287 14.53 -20.67 6.91
N SER A 288 15.30 -19.60 7.09
CA SER A 288 14.89 -18.49 7.94
C SER A 288 14.41 -17.34 7.07
N ARG A 289 13.23 -16.80 7.34
CA ARG A 289 12.77 -15.58 6.70
C ARG A 289 12.33 -14.57 7.76
N ARG A 290 12.62 -13.30 7.50
CA ARG A 290 11.98 -12.23 8.24
C ARG A 290 10.51 -12.19 7.85
N ARG A 291 9.66 -11.85 8.80
CA ARG A 291 8.25 -11.59 8.49
C ARG A 291 8.13 -10.50 7.46
N THR A 292 7.25 -10.73 6.51
CA THR A 292 6.83 -9.77 5.50
C THR A 292 5.59 -9.03 5.97
N LEU A 293 5.24 -7.92 5.33
CA LEU A 293 3.94 -7.27 5.55
C LEU A 293 2.77 -8.22 5.29
N GLU A 294 2.96 -9.25 4.44
CA GLU A 294 1.96 -10.29 4.19
C GLU A 294 1.63 -11.08 5.44
N ASP A 295 2.65 -11.52 6.18
CA ASP A 295 2.46 -12.25 7.43
C ASP A 295 1.74 -11.39 8.49
N VAL A 296 2.08 -10.10 8.55
CA VAL A 296 1.41 -9.12 9.42
C VAL A 296 -0.05 -8.96 9.02
N TYR A 297 -0.30 -8.71 7.74
CA TYR A 297 -1.62 -8.50 7.18
C TYR A 297 -2.55 -9.71 7.43
N LEU A 298 -2.06 -10.92 7.14
CA LEU A 298 -2.80 -12.16 7.38
C LEU A 298 -3.11 -12.36 8.86
N SER A 299 -2.15 -12.05 9.75
CA SER A 299 -2.36 -12.17 11.20
C SER A 299 -3.45 -11.22 11.74
N LEU A 300 -3.56 -10.01 11.16
CA LEU A 300 -4.56 -9.01 11.54
C LEU A 300 -5.96 -9.35 11.00
N THR A 301 -6.04 -9.90 9.79
CA THR A 301 -7.31 -10.21 9.13
C THR A 301 -7.87 -11.57 9.53
N SER A 302 -7.01 -12.57 9.82
CA SER A 302 -7.44 -13.92 10.25
C SER A 302 -8.01 -13.96 11.66
N ARG A 303 -7.58 -13.07 12.57
CA ARG A 303 -8.11 -12.99 13.96
C ARG A 303 -9.60 -12.71 14.02
N LYS A 304 -10.19 -12.10 12.99
CA LYS A 304 -11.64 -11.83 12.92
C LYS A 304 -12.47 -12.97 12.34
N ALA A 305 -11.88 -13.87 11.56
CA ALA A 305 -12.58 -15.04 11.03
C ALA A 305 -12.86 -16.13 12.09
N GLY A 306 -12.19 -16.07 13.26
CA GLY A 306 -12.30 -17.04 14.36
C GLY A 306 -13.29 -16.68 15.47
N VAL A 307 -14.01 -15.56 15.39
CA VAL A 307 -14.95 -15.08 16.43
C VAL A 307 -16.42 -15.16 15.97
N VAL A 308 -16.74 -16.09 15.08
CA VAL A 308 -18.15 -16.48 14.81
C VAL A 308 -18.28 -17.93 15.20
N ARG A 309 -18.50 -18.18 16.48
CA ARG A 309 -19.16 -19.38 17.03
C ARG A 309 -20.08 -18.95 18.15
#